data_884ff4c10dab8c9999dc07c3345628b4
#
_entry.id   884ff4c10dab8c9999dc07c3345628b4
#
_cell.length_a   1.000
_cell.length_b   1.000
_cell.length_c   1.000
_cell.angle_alpha   90.00
_cell.angle_beta   90.00
_cell.angle_gamma   90.00
#
_symmetry.space_group_name_H-M   'P 1'
#
loop_
_entity.id
_entity.type
_entity.pdbx_description
1 polymer ?
#
loop_
_entity_poly.entity_id
_entity_poly.type
_entity_poly.pdbx_seq_one_letter_code
_entity_poly.pdbx_strand_id
1 'polypeptide(L)'
;GHMLGAPLPHFLHGTENALSFALLQFLLTLPILYVNDKYYRVGFKALFHRAPNMDSLIAIGSAAAMVYGVVALFQIGWGLGHGDWALVEKWSMDLYFESAGMILTLITLGKFLETRSKGKTGAAIARLMDLAPKTALVLRNGEEQEIPVEEVQVGDLIVVKPGASIPVDGEITEGYSSVDESALTGESLPVDKGPGDRVTAASINKSGFFTFQATRVGEDTTLSQMIRLVEDASAS
;
A
#
# COMPACT_ATOMS: atom_id res chain seq x y z
N GLY A 1 19.43 19.34 18.53
CA GLY A 1 19.22 20.37 19.52
C GLY A 1 19.10 21.79 19.01
N HIS A 2 19.99 22.26 18.14
CA HIS A 2 19.97 23.68 17.68
C HIS A 2 18.72 24.05 16.86
N MET A 3 18.15 23.13 16.13
CA MET A 3 16.96 23.39 15.29
C MET A 3 15.63 23.40 16.06
N LEU A 4 15.53 22.73 17.19
CA LEU A 4 14.24 22.59 17.90
C LEU A 4 14.17 23.37 19.22
N GLY A 5 15.19 24.13 19.61
CA GLY A 5 15.20 24.93 20.83
C GLY A 5 14.99 24.13 22.14
N ALA A 6 15.18 22.79 22.09
CA ALA A 6 15.00 21.94 23.25
C ALA A 6 16.10 22.22 24.29
N PRO A 7 15.74 22.35 25.60
CA PRO A 7 16.73 22.53 26.64
C PRO A 7 17.62 21.28 26.74
N LEU A 8 18.90 21.41 26.39
CA LEU A 8 19.87 20.35 26.54
C LEU A 8 20.43 20.36 27.96
N PRO A 9 20.71 19.19 28.54
CA PRO A 9 21.41 19.11 29.85
C PRO A 9 22.77 19.81 29.81
N HIS A 10 23.20 20.40 30.94
CA HIS A 10 24.45 21.17 31.06
C HIS A 10 25.68 20.41 30.58
N PHE A 11 25.71 19.08 30.73
CA PHE A 11 26.86 18.23 30.35
C PHE A 11 26.97 18.02 28.81
N LEU A 12 26.03 18.53 28.03
CA LEU A 12 26.04 18.49 26.55
C LEU A 12 26.26 19.88 25.92
N HIS A 13 26.37 20.91 26.75
CA HIS A 13 26.63 22.26 26.28
C HIS A 13 28.14 22.62 26.32
N GLY A 14 28.53 23.47 25.37
CA GLY A 14 29.88 24.00 25.24
C GLY A 14 30.82 23.14 24.41
N THR A 15 31.90 23.78 23.95
CA THR A 15 32.93 23.14 23.13
C THR A 15 33.68 22.04 23.88
N GLU A 16 33.76 22.15 25.20
CA GLU A 16 34.38 21.13 26.10
C GLU A 16 33.64 19.79 26.02
N ASN A 17 32.32 19.83 25.81
CA ASN A 17 31.46 18.66 25.75
C ASN A 17 31.09 18.24 24.32
N ALA A 18 31.68 18.86 23.29
CA ALA A 18 31.38 18.61 21.88
C ALA A 18 31.53 17.14 21.48
N LEU A 19 32.53 16.44 22.02
CA LEU A 19 32.74 15.02 21.77
C LEU A 19 31.61 14.16 22.38
N SER A 20 31.22 14.46 23.62
CA SER A 20 30.10 13.75 24.29
C SER A 20 28.78 13.94 23.55
N PHE A 21 28.52 15.15 23.07
CA PHE A 21 27.35 15.48 22.28
C PHE A 21 27.35 14.73 20.94
N ALA A 22 28.47 14.72 20.23
CA ALA A 22 28.61 14.02 18.96
C ALA A 22 28.48 12.49 19.11
N LEU A 23 29.07 11.92 20.17
CA LEU A 23 28.93 10.50 20.50
C LEU A 23 27.48 10.13 20.82
N LEU A 24 26.77 10.96 21.57
CA LEU A 24 25.36 10.73 21.87
C LEU A 24 24.51 10.71 20.60
N GLN A 25 24.72 11.68 19.69
CA GLN A 25 24.03 11.70 18.40
C GLN A 25 24.35 10.45 17.57
N PHE A 26 25.61 10.05 17.51
CA PHE A 26 26.02 8.83 16.82
C PHE A 26 25.30 7.60 17.39
N LEU A 27 25.33 7.42 18.72
CA LEU A 27 24.67 6.30 19.38
C LEU A 27 23.15 6.27 19.15
N LEU A 28 22.49 7.44 19.15
CA LEU A 28 21.05 7.53 18.86
C LEU A 28 20.72 7.25 17.39
N THR A 29 21.66 7.47 16.48
CA THR A 29 21.46 7.18 15.06
C THR A 29 21.64 5.69 14.74
N LEU A 30 22.43 4.93 15.50
CA LEU A 30 22.65 3.50 15.25
C LEU A 30 21.38 2.64 15.25
N PRO A 31 20.42 2.77 16.19
CA PRO A 31 19.16 2.05 16.12
C PRO A 31 18.36 2.38 14.88
N ILE A 32 18.38 3.65 14.44
CA ILE A 32 17.67 4.09 13.23
C ILE A 32 18.28 3.43 11.99
N LEU A 33 19.62 3.35 11.91
CA LEU A 33 20.32 2.64 10.85
C LEU A 33 20.00 1.15 10.85
N TYR A 34 19.97 0.53 12.02
CA TYR A 34 19.68 -0.90 12.16
C TYR A 34 18.27 -1.26 11.66
N VAL A 35 17.26 -0.49 12.07
CA VAL A 35 15.86 -0.70 11.63
C VAL A 35 15.72 -0.48 10.12
N ASN A 36 16.54 0.41 9.55
CA ASN A 36 16.50 0.80 8.15
C ASN A 36 17.58 0.12 7.28
N ASP A 37 18.17 -0.99 7.74
CA ASP A 37 19.24 -1.71 7.03
C ASP A 37 18.84 -2.16 5.61
N LYS A 38 17.55 -2.40 5.39
CA LYS A 38 16.97 -2.76 4.09
C LYS A 38 17.33 -1.74 3.00
N TYR A 39 17.30 -0.43 3.29
CA TYR A 39 17.64 0.60 2.31
C TYR A 39 19.09 0.49 1.87
N TYR A 40 20.00 0.15 2.78
CA TYR A 40 21.40 -0.04 2.45
C TYR A 40 21.63 -1.30 1.62
N ARG A 41 21.03 -2.43 2.01
CA ARG A 41 21.18 -3.70 1.28
C ARG A 41 20.59 -3.61 -0.13
N VAL A 42 19.37 -3.09 -0.27
CA VAL A 42 18.70 -2.97 -1.57
C VAL A 42 19.34 -1.87 -2.40
N GLY A 43 19.60 -0.69 -1.79
CA GLY A 43 20.16 0.47 -2.48
C GLY A 43 21.55 0.23 -3.05
N PHE A 44 22.47 -0.31 -2.26
CA PHE A 44 23.81 -0.64 -2.74
C PHE A 44 23.81 -1.79 -3.76
N LYS A 45 22.95 -2.81 -3.55
CA LYS A 45 22.80 -3.89 -4.54
C LYS A 45 22.33 -3.36 -5.89
N ALA A 46 21.33 -2.48 -5.91
CA ALA A 46 20.83 -1.85 -7.12
C ALA A 46 21.91 -1.01 -7.82
N LEU A 47 22.72 -0.28 -7.03
CA LEU A 47 23.83 0.51 -7.56
C LEU A 47 24.89 -0.37 -8.23
N PHE A 48 25.28 -1.48 -7.59
CA PHE A 48 26.25 -2.44 -8.18
C PHE A 48 25.74 -3.09 -9.47
N HIS A 49 24.42 -3.27 -9.60
CA HIS A 49 23.80 -3.82 -10.81
C HIS A 49 23.51 -2.76 -11.88
N ARG A 50 24.01 -1.51 -11.70
CA ARG A 50 23.82 -0.38 -12.62
C ARG A 50 22.33 -0.03 -12.85
N ALA A 51 21.47 -0.35 -11.91
CA ALA A 51 20.05 -0.02 -11.91
C ALA A 51 19.70 0.80 -10.65
N PRO A 52 20.25 2.04 -10.49
CA PRO A 52 20.01 2.86 -9.31
C PRO A 52 18.52 3.16 -9.16
N ASN A 53 18.02 3.06 -7.93
CA ASN A 53 16.65 3.36 -7.54
C ASN A 53 16.62 4.39 -6.39
N MET A 54 15.42 4.72 -5.92
CA MET A 54 15.25 5.64 -4.80
C MET A 54 15.98 5.17 -3.53
N ASP A 55 16.01 3.85 -3.27
CA ASP A 55 16.73 3.27 -2.14
C ASP A 55 18.26 3.48 -2.25
N SER A 56 18.80 3.49 -3.49
CA SER A 56 20.21 3.79 -3.75
C SER A 56 20.58 5.23 -3.36
N LEU A 57 19.71 6.19 -3.66
CA LEU A 57 19.92 7.59 -3.31
C LEU A 57 19.90 7.78 -1.79
N ILE A 58 18.95 7.13 -1.11
CA ILE A 58 18.83 7.14 0.34
C ILE A 58 20.08 6.53 0.99
N ALA A 59 20.51 5.36 0.49
CA ALA A 59 21.69 4.66 1.01
C ALA A 59 22.96 5.48 0.87
N ILE A 60 23.19 6.12 -0.29
CA ILE A 60 24.38 6.97 -0.52
C ILE A 60 24.34 8.19 0.38
N GLY A 61 23.20 8.93 0.39
CA GLY A 61 23.08 10.17 1.15
C GLY A 61 23.27 9.96 2.65
N SER A 62 22.58 8.97 3.22
CA SER A 62 22.70 8.65 4.65
C SER A 62 24.06 8.05 5.01
N ALA A 63 24.63 7.19 4.17
CA ALA A 63 25.98 6.66 4.39
C ALA A 63 27.06 7.76 4.34
N ALA A 64 26.95 8.70 3.39
CA ALA A 64 27.88 9.83 3.31
C ALA A 64 27.79 10.72 4.56
N ALA A 65 26.58 11.01 5.05
CA ALA A 65 26.39 11.77 6.29
C ALA A 65 26.99 11.05 7.50
N MET A 66 26.84 9.71 7.57
CA MET A 66 27.44 8.89 8.64
C MET A 66 28.96 8.90 8.58
N VAL A 67 29.56 8.70 7.40
CA VAL A 67 31.02 8.73 7.22
C VAL A 67 31.56 10.09 7.61
N TYR A 68 30.92 11.16 7.14
CA TYR A 68 31.31 12.52 7.50
C TYR A 68 31.22 12.77 9.01
N GLY A 69 30.13 12.34 9.65
CA GLY A 69 29.95 12.45 11.09
C GLY A 69 31.04 11.69 11.89
N VAL A 70 31.44 10.50 11.43
CA VAL A 70 32.55 9.75 12.03
C VAL A 70 33.88 10.50 11.87
N VAL A 71 34.15 11.08 10.71
CA VAL A 71 35.35 11.95 10.52
C VAL A 71 35.30 13.13 11.48
N ALA A 72 34.15 13.78 11.63
CA ALA A 72 33.98 14.89 12.57
C ALA A 72 34.27 14.47 14.02
N LEU A 73 33.82 13.27 14.46
CA LEU A 73 34.14 12.71 15.77
C LEU A 73 35.66 12.61 16.01
N PHE A 74 36.40 12.09 15.02
CA PHE A 74 37.86 12.00 15.13
C PHE A 74 38.52 13.37 15.18
N GLN A 75 38.05 14.32 14.40
CA GLN A 75 38.61 15.69 14.39
C GLN A 75 38.34 16.45 15.71
N ILE A 76 37.12 16.28 16.26
CA ILE A 76 36.78 16.85 17.57
C ILE A 76 37.67 16.22 18.65
N GLY A 77 37.84 14.88 18.65
CA GLY A 77 38.71 14.19 19.59
C GLY A 77 40.19 14.65 19.50
N TRP A 78 40.67 14.81 18.27
CA TRP A 78 42.05 15.35 18.03
C TRP A 78 42.18 16.77 18.54
N GLY A 79 41.25 17.67 18.22
CA GLY A 79 41.26 19.06 18.67
C GLY A 79 41.26 19.18 20.20
N LEU A 80 40.42 18.39 20.90
CA LEU A 80 40.39 18.36 22.35
C LEU A 80 41.73 17.87 22.96
N GLY A 81 42.33 16.83 22.35
CA GLY A 81 43.62 16.29 22.81
C GLY A 81 44.80 17.24 22.62
N HIS A 82 44.73 18.20 21.70
CA HIS A 82 45.79 19.14 21.37
C HIS A 82 45.48 20.60 21.79
N GLY A 83 44.31 20.84 22.43
CA GLY A 83 43.88 22.18 22.83
C GLY A 83 43.52 23.12 21.70
N ASP A 84 43.20 22.57 20.48
CA ASP A 84 42.77 23.34 19.31
C ASP A 84 41.26 23.54 19.36
N TRP A 85 40.84 24.54 20.10
CA TRP A 85 39.41 24.88 20.28
C TRP A 85 38.74 25.38 19.01
N ALA A 86 39.48 26.00 18.10
CA ALA A 86 38.93 26.44 16.81
C ALA A 86 38.54 25.25 15.92
N LEU A 87 39.39 24.20 15.94
CA LEU A 87 39.09 22.95 15.25
C LEU A 87 37.85 22.26 15.85
N VAL A 88 37.76 22.20 17.19
CA VAL A 88 36.61 21.61 17.89
C VAL A 88 35.31 22.34 17.56
N GLU A 89 35.33 23.68 17.61
CA GLU A 89 34.15 24.50 17.31
C GLU A 89 33.67 24.27 15.87
N LYS A 90 34.60 24.31 14.90
CA LYS A 90 34.30 24.07 13.49
C LYS A 90 33.58 22.73 13.27
N TRP A 91 34.17 21.63 13.76
CA TRP A 91 33.64 20.31 13.52
C TRP A 91 32.40 19.97 14.37
N SER A 92 32.20 20.64 15.51
CA SER A 92 31.00 20.49 16.33
C SER A 92 29.75 21.08 15.68
N MET A 93 29.90 22.08 14.80
CA MET A 93 28.80 22.66 14.03
C MET A 93 28.44 21.82 12.79
N ASP A 94 29.38 21.04 12.29
CA ASP A 94 29.25 20.24 11.06
C ASP A 94 28.90 18.76 11.32
N LEU A 95 28.14 18.47 12.38
CA LEU A 95 27.69 17.12 12.68
C LEU A 95 26.44 16.77 11.86
N TYR A 96 26.55 15.79 10.97
CA TYR A 96 25.45 15.37 10.08
C TYR A 96 24.74 14.10 10.52
N PHE A 97 24.96 13.58 11.73
CA PHE A 97 24.23 12.42 12.27
C PHE A 97 22.72 12.66 12.36
N GLU A 98 22.34 13.87 12.79
CA GLU A 98 20.97 14.34 12.85
C GLU A 98 20.30 14.28 11.45
N SER A 99 21.00 14.73 10.42
CA SER A 99 20.51 14.72 9.03
C SER A 99 20.30 13.29 8.53
N ALA A 100 21.24 12.38 8.77
CA ALA A 100 21.11 10.97 8.40
C ALA A 100 19.90 10.32 9.08
N GLY A 101 19.75 10.54 10.39
CA GLY A 101 18.62 10.03 11.17
C GLY A 101 17.28 10.60 10.72
N MET A 102 17.23 11.90 10.41
CA MET A 102 16.02 12.57 9.94
C MET A 102 15.59 12.06 8.56
N ILE A 103 16.51 11.94 7.61
CA ILE A 103 16.23 11.40 6.27
C ILE A 103 15.61 10.00 6.39
N LEU A 104 16.24 9.09 7.13
CA LEU A 104 15.76 7.72 7.30
C LEU A 104 14.40 7.68 8.00
N THR A 105 14.20 8.49 9.03
CA THR A 105 12.94 8.55 9.78
C THR A 105 11.79 9.06 8.91
N LEU A 106 11.99 10.15 8.15
CA LEU A 106 10.97 10.71 7.27
C LEU A 106 10.59 9.75 6.15
N ILE A 107 11.58 9.06 5.57
CA ILE A 107 11.33 8.09 4.52
C ILE A 107 10.57 6.87 5.07
N THR A 108 10.97 6.38 6.24
CA THR A 108 10.27 5.27 6.91
C THR A 108 8.83 5.65 7.23
N LEU A 109 8.60 6.86 7.73
CA LEU A 109 7.26 7.39 7.96
C LEU A 109 6.45 7.47 6.66
N GLY A 110 7.05 7.98 5.59
CA GLY A 110 6.42 8.03 4.27
C GLY A 110 6.02 6.65 3.76
N LYS A 111 6.92 5.67 3.85
CA LYS A 111 6.65 4.27 3.48
C LYS A 111 5.57 3.63 4.35
N PHE A 112 5.56 3.91 5.65
CA PHE A 112 4.51 3.45 6.55
C PHE A 112 3.13 4.00 6.15
N LEU A 113 3.03 5.30 5.86
CA LEU A 113 1.79 5.93 5.42
C LEU A 113 1.32 5.39 4.07
N GLU A 114 2.24 5.21 3.12
CA GLU A 114 1.97 4.60 1.81
C GLU A 114 1.40 3.18 1.97
N THR A 115 2.06 2.33 2.75
CA THR A 115 1.63 0.94 2.98
C THR A 115 0.26 0.89 3.67
N ARG A 116 0.03 1.78 4.64
CA ARG A 116 -1.27 1.87 5.32
C ARG A 116 -2.40 2.33 4.39
N SER A 117 -2.11 3.24 3.48
CA SER A 117 -3.07 3.71 2.46
C SER A 117 -3.41 2.60 1.48
N LYS A 118 -2.39 1.91 0.92
CA LYS A 118 -2.56 0.79 -0.02
C LYS A 118 -3.29 -0.41 0.62
N GLY A 119 -3.03 -0.69 1.89
CA GLY A 119 -3.73 -1.76 2.61
C GLY A 119 -5.24 -1.56 2.74
N LYS A 120 -5.71 -0.32 2.85
CA LYS A 120 -7.16 -0.01 2.89
C LYS A 120 -7.82 -0.26 1.54
N THR A 121 -7.15 0.05 0.45
CA THR A 121 -7.66 -0.19 -0.92
C THR A 121 -7.74 -1.69 -1.22
N GLY A 122 -6.70 -2.47 -0.87
CA GLY A 122 -6.73 -3.93 -1.02
C GLY A 122 -7.85 -4.62 -0.24
N ALA A 123 -8.16 -4.14 0.99
CA ALA A 123 -9.28 -4.67 1.76
C ALA A 123 -10.65 -4.34 1.14
N ALA A 124 -10.80 -3.19 0.48
CA ALA A 124 -12.02 -2.85 -0.24
C ALA A 124 -12.21 -3.73 -1.48
N ILE A 125 -11.14 -3.99 -2.24
CA ILE A 125 -11.15 -4.90 -3.39
C ILE A 125 -11.53 -6.32 -2.96
N ALA A 126 -10.92 -6.85 -1.89
CA ALA A 126 -11.24 -8.16 -1.37
C ALA A 126 -12.73 -8.30 -1.00
N ARG A 127 -13.32 -7.26 -0.40
CA ARG A 127 -14.76 -7.23 -0.10
C ARG A 127 -15.63 -7.26 -1.35
N LEU A 128 -15.24 -6.58 -2.42
CA LEU A 128 -15.96 -6.62 -3.70
C LEU A 128 -15.86 -8.02 -4.33
N MET A 129 -14.71 -8.67 -4.27
CA MET A 129 -14.53 -10.05 -4.76
C MET A 129 -15.36 -11.05 -3.97
N ASP A 130 -15.54 -10.86 -2.65
CA ASP A 130 -16.37 -11.73 -1.80
C ASP A 130 -17.87 -11.60 -2.09
N LEU A 131 -18.32 -10.56 -2.80
CA LEU A 131 -19.73 -10.41 -3.20
C LEU A 131 -20.12 -11.33 -4.37
N ALA A 132 -19.16 -11.71 -5.21
CA ALA A 132 -19.43 -12.64 -6.30
C ALA A 132 -19.59 -14.08 -5.78
N PRO A 133 -20.63 -14.81 -6.16
CA PRO A 133 -20.78 -16.20 -5.79
C PRO A 133 -19.71 -17.04 -6.48
N LYS A 134 -19.30 -18.14 -5.83
CA LYS A 134 -18.30 -19.07 -6.37
C LYS A 134 -18.91 -20.10 -7.34
N THR A 135 -20.22 -20.26 -7.30
CA THR A 135 -20.96 -21.20 -8.13
C THR A 135 -22.13 -20.51 -8.82
N ALA A 136 -22.56 -21.04 -9.93
CA ALA A 136 -23.73 -20.62 -10.70
C ALA A 136 -24.64 -21.81 -10.95
N LEU A 137 -25.95 -21.58 -10.88
CA LEU A 137 -26.96 -22.57 -11.22
C LEU A 137 -27.34 -22.42 -12.69
N VAL A 138 -26.82 -23.29 -13.55
CA VAL A 138 -26.99 -23.20 -15.01
C VAL A 138 -28.04 -24.21 -15.46
N LEU A 139 -28.91 -23.79 -16.37
CA LEU A 139 -29.90 -24.66 -16.99
C LEU A 139 -29.31 -25.27 -18.27
N ARG A 140 -28.95 -26.54 -18.25
CA ARG A 140 -28.44 -27.29 -19.41
C ARG A 140 -29.35 -28.49 -19.70
N ASN A 141 -29.80 -28.61 -20.92
CA ASN A 141 -30.69 -29.67 -21.36
C ASN A 141 -32.00 -29.80 -20.55
N GLY A 142 -32.48 -28.70 -19.96
CA GLY A 142 -33.70 -28.68 -19.12
C GLY A 142 -33.46 -29.07 -17.65
N GLU A 143 -32.22 -29.33 -17.23
CA GLU A 143 -31.86 -29.65 -15.84
C GLU A 143 -31.00 -28.56 -15.22
N GLU A 144 -31.28 -28.22 -13.96
CA GLU A 144 -30.47 -27.28 -13.17
C GLU A 144 -29.20 -27.99 -12.72
N GLN A 145 -28.04 -27.42 -13.07
CA GLN A 145 -26.71 -27.89 -12.67
C GLN A 145 -25.95 -26.78 -11.97
N GLU A 146 -25.43 -27.06 -10.79
CA GLU A 146 -24.55 -26.13 -10.09
C GLU A 146 -23.11 -26.35 -10.57
N ILE A 147 -22.50 -25.32 -11.15
CA ILE A 147 -21.12 -25.34 -11.67
C ILE A 147 -20.30 -24.22 -11.05
N PRO A 148 -18.96 -24.32 -10.99
CA PRO A 148 -18.08 -23.20 -10.67
C PRO A 148 -18.33 -22.02 -11.61
N VAL A 149 -18.30 -20.79 -11.08
CA VAL A 149 -18.57 -19.59 -11.89
C VAL A 149 -17.57 -19.42 -13.05
N GLU A 150 -16.35 -19.93 -12.87
CA GLU A 150 -15.29 -19.91 -13.89
C GLU A 150 -15.61 -20.81 -15.11
N GLU A 151 -16.55 -21.75 -14.98
CA GLU A 151 -16.97 -22.65 -16.06
C GLU A 151 -18.19 -22.12 -16.82
N VAL A 152 -18.77 -21.00 -16.39
CA VAL A 152 -19.89 -20.34 -17.07
C VAL A 152 -19.43 -19.74 -18.37
N GLN A 153 -20.17 -19.97 -19.44
CA GLN A 153 -19.90 -19.46 -20.78
C GLN A 153 -20.95 -18.44 -21.23
N VAL A 154 -20.55 -17.52 -22.11
CA VAL A 154 -21.49 -16.61 -22.77
C VAL A 154 -22.54 -17.42 -23.49
N GLY A 155 -23.81 -17.07 -23.23
CA GLY A 155 -24.96 -17.78 -23.79
C GLY A 155 -25.58 -18.82 -22.83
N ASP A 156 -24.91 -19.20 -21.75
CA ASP A 156 -25.51 -20.08 -20.72
C ASP A 156 -26.75 -19.41 -20.08
N LEU A 157 -27.79 -20.20 -19.85
CA LEU A 157 -28.97 -19.79 -19.11
C LEU A 157 -28.75 -20.05 -17.62
N ILE A 158 -28.86 -19.01 -16.80
CA ILE A 158 -28.56 -19.04 -15.38
C ILE A 158 -29.84 -18.75 -14.59
N VAL A 159 -30.10 -19.58 -13.61
CA VAL A 159 -31.27 -19.50 -12.71
C VAL A 159 -30.87 -18.77 -11.44
N VAL A 160 -31.60 -17.72 -11.06
CA VAL A 160 -31.36 -16.97 -9.82
C VAL A 160 -32.55 -17.06 -8.90
N LYS A 161 -32.33 -17.71 -7.75
CA LYS A 161 -33.34 -17.89 -6.71
C LYS A 161 -33.37 -16.66 -5.77
N PRO A 162 -34.49 -16.44 -5.04
CA PRO A 162 -34.55 -15.36 -4.05
C PRO A 162 -33.41 -15.44 -3.03
N GLY A 163 -32.76 -14.33 -2.76
CA GLY A 163 -31.61 -14.23 -1.87
C GLY A 163 -30.25 -14.58 -2.50
N ALA A 164 -30.23 -15.13 -3.71
CA ALA A 164 -28.99 -15.48 -4.39
C ALA A 164 -28.29 -14.26 -5.00
N SER A 165 -26.96 -14.29 -5.02
CA SER A 165 -26.13 -13.33 -5.74
C SER A 165 -26.04 -13.74 -7.21
N ILE A 166 -26.01 -12.75 -8.11
CA ILE A 166 -25.91 -12.94 -9.55
C ILE A 166 -24.43 -13.23 -9.89
N PRO A 167 -24.13 -14.38 -10.57
CA PRO A 167 -22.74 -14.81 -10.74
C PRO A 167 -21.98 -14.08 -11.87
N VAL A 168 -22.67 -13.70 -12.95
CA VAL A 168 -22.06 -13.05 -14.13
C VAL A 168 -23.04 -12.02 -14.71
N ASP A 169 -22.59 -11.17 -15.62
CA ASP A 169 -23.47 -10.20 -16.28
C ASP A 169 -24.33 -10.88 -17.35
N GLY A 170 -25.57 -10.42 -17.48
CA GLY A 170 -26.48 -10.97 -18.47
C GLY A 170 -27.74 -10.15 -18.71
N GLU A 171 -28.66 -10.76 -19.44
CA GLU A 171 -29.98 -10.20 -19.80
C GLU A 171 -31.06 -11.19 -19.38
N ILE A 172 -32.09 -10.73 -18.67
CA ILE A 172 -33.21 -11.57 -18.20
C ILE A 172 -33.99 -12.06 -19.37
N THR A 173 -34.19 -13.38 -19.45
CA THR A 173 -35.03 -14.04 -20.47
C THR A 173 -36.43 -14.35 -19.98
N GLU A 174 -36.55 -14.73 -18.70
CA GLU A 174 -37.83 -15.10 -18.07
C GLU A 174 -37.84 -14.67 -16.58
N GLY A 175 -39.05 -14.37 -16.10
CA GLY A 175 -39.29 -14.03 -14.68
C GLY A 175 -39.17 -12.55 -14.40
N TYR A 176 -39.50 -12.21 -13.16
CA TYR A 176 -39.42 -10.83 -12.61
C TYR A 176 -38.87 -10.87 -11.20
N SER A 177 -38.08 -9.87 -10.86
CA SER A 177 -37.54 -9.73 -9.54
C SER A 177 -37.16 -8.30 -9.20
N SER A 178 -37.03 -8.04 -7.91
CA SER A 178 -36.40 -6.84 -7.38
C SER A 178 -34.94 -7.15 -7.07
N VAL A 179 -34.02 -6.48 -7.72
CA VAL A 179 -32.57 -6.71 -7.64
C VAL A 179 -31.90 -5.55 -6.91
N ASP A 180 -31.10 -5.89 -5.91
CA ASP A 180 -30.28 -4.94 -5.15
C ASP A 180 -28.91 -4.81 -5.83
N GLU A 181 -28.66 -3.67 -6.41
CA GLU A 181 -27.39 -3.31 -7.08
C GLU A 181 -26.52 -2.37 -6.23
N SER A 182 -26.87 -2.16 -4.95
CA SER A 182 -26.26 -1.18 -4.07
C SER A 182 -24.75 -1.36 -3.89
N ALA A 183 -24.28 -2.59 -3.96
CA ALA A 183 -22.86 -2.91 -3.85
C ALA A 183 -22.01 -2.31 -5.00
N LEU A 184 -22.63 -2.09 -6.17
CA LEU A 184 -21.97 -1.58 -7.36
C LEU A 184 -22.32 -0.11 -7.62
N THR A 185 -23.58 0.27 -7.45
CA THR A 185 -24.10 1.60 -7.78
C THR A 185 -24.10 2.56 -6.59
N GLY A 186 -24.10 2.02 -5.35
CA GLY A 186 -24.30 2.79 -4.12
C GLY A 186 -25.76 3.18 -3.85
N GLU A 187 -26.69 2.85 -4.74
CA GLU A 187 -28.11 3.15 -4.57
C GLU A 187 -28.78 2.08 -3.69
N SER A 188 -29.37 2.48 -2.56
CA SER A 188 -29.89 1.54 -1.54
C SER A 188 -31.25 0.95 -1.88
N LEU A 189 -31.93 1.42 -2.93
CA LEU A 189 -33.24 0.92 -3.30
C LEU A 189 -33.12 -0.19 -4.35
N PRO A 190 -33.70 -1.38 -4.13
CA PRO A 190 -33.75 -2.41 -5.14
C PRO A 190 -34.52 -1.95 -6.39
N VAL A 191 -34.10 -2.41 -7.55
CA VAL A 191 -34.68 -2.07 -8.85
C VAL A 191 -35.48 -3.26 -9.36
N ASP A 192 -36.72 -3.03 -9.78
CA ASP A 192 -37.55 -4.06 -10.41
C ASP A 192 -37.04 -4.34 -11.82
N LYS A 193 -36.82 -5.62 -12.12
CA LYS A 193 -36.28 -6.09 -13.40
C LYS A 193 -37.09 -7.24 -13.95
N GLY A 194 -37.23 -7.28 -15.28
CA GLY A 194 -37.94 -8.28 -16.02
C GLY A 194 -37.27 -8.64 -17.35
N PRO A 195 -37.92 -9.43 -18.20
CA PRO A 195 -37.37 -9.85 -19.49
C PRO A 195 -36.86 -8.69 -20.33
N GLY A 196 -35.65 -8.80 -20.85
CA GLY A 196 -34.93 -7.75 -21.59
C GLY A 196 -34.10 -6.80 -20.74
N ASP A 197 -34.21 -6.83 -19.39
CA ASP A 197 -33.40 -5.99 -18.54
C ASP A 197 -32.05 -6.66 -18.25
N ARG A 198 -31.03 -5.80 -18.08
CA ARG A 198 -29.67 -6.25 -17.74
C ARG A 198 -29.52 -6.49 -16.25
N VAL A 199 -28.76 -7.53 -15.93
CA VAL A 199 -28.32 -7.86 -14.58
C VAL A 199 -26.81 -7.92 -14.51
N THR A 200 -26.27 -7.52 -13.37
CA THR A 200 -24.83 -7.36 -13.16
C THR A 200 -24.32 -8.31 -12.08
N ALA A 201 -23.16 -8.90 -12.27
CA ALA A 201 -22.50 -9.76 -11.29
C ALA A 201 -22.40 -9.07 -9.92
N ALA A 202 -22.49 -9.85 -8.84
CA ALA A 202 -22.49 -9.42 -7.44
C ALA A 202 -23.73 -8.63 -6.98
N SER A 203 -24.73 -8.39 -7.83
CA SER A 203 -26.04 -7.91 -7.41
C SER A 203 -26.82 -9.03 -6.74
N ILE A 204 -27.73 -8.69 -5.82
CA ILE A 204 -28.49 -9.66 -5.03
C ILE A 204 -29.95 -9.67 -5.44
N ASN A 205 -30.47 -10.83 -5.77
CA ASN A 205 -31.89 -11.05 -6.00
C ASN A 205 -32.66 -10.97 -4.68
N LYS A 206 -33.50 -9.96 -4.47
CA LYS A 206 -34.25 -9.79 -3.21
C LYS A 206 -35.55 -10.57 -3.16
N SER A 207 -36.26 -10.63 -4.28
CA SER A 207 -37.59 -11.28 -4.34
C SER A 207 -37.81 -11.82 -5.73
N GLY A 208 -38.64 -12.86 -5.83
CA GLY A 208 -38.94 -13.43 -7.13
C GLY A 208 -37.87 -14.41 -7.64
N PHE A 209 -38.10 -14.89 -8.82
CA PHE A 209 -37.31 -15.88 -9.51
C PHE A 209 -37.17 -15.44 -10.96
N PHE A 210 -35.98 -15.52 -11.51
CA PHE A 210 -35.74 -15.24 -12.91
C PHE A 210 -34.63 -16.10 -13.50
N THR A 211 -34.68 -16.26 -14.81
CA THR A 211 -33.58 -16.84 -15.60
C THR A 211 -33.03 -15.78 -16.52
N PHE A 212 -31.73 -15.74 -16.64
CA PHE A 212 -31.05 -14.80 -17.53
C PHE A 212 -30.01 -15.51 -18.41
N GLN A 213 -29.73 -14.95 -19.56
CA GLN A 213 -28.64 -15.40 -20.42
C GLN A 213 -27.35 -14.63 -20.14
N ALA A 214 -26.26 -15.35 -19.90
CA ALA A 214 -24.95 -14.76 -19.67
C ALA A 214 -24.44 -14.02 -20.91
N THR A 215 -24.08 -12.75 -20.76
CA THR A 215 -23.53 -11.90 -21.83
C THR A 215 -22.07 -11.57 -21.64
N ARG A 216 -21.59 -11.53 -20.39
CA ARG A 216 -20.18 -11.32 -20.05
C ARG A 216 -19.82 -12.23 -18.88
N VAL A 217 -18.66 -12.88 -18.98
CA VAL A 217 -18.18 -13.88 -18.01
C VAL A 217 -16.72 -13.61 -17.65
N GLY A 218 -16.27 -14.13 -16.52
CA GLY A 218 -14.88 -14.04 -16.07
C GLY A 218 -14.38 -12.60 -15.94
N GLU A 219 -13.27 -12.30 -16.60
CA GLU A 219 -12.63 -10.97 -16.54
C GLU A 219 -13.44 -9.86 -17.26
N ASP A 220 -14.37 -10.23 -18.14
CA ASP A 220 -15.19 -9.28 -18.90
C ASP A 220 -16.43 -8.80 -18.14
N THR A 221 -16.72 -9.35 -16.96
CA THR A 221 -17.82 -8.89 -16.10
C THR A 221 -17.58 -7.46 -15.62
N THR A 222 -18.67 -6.71 -15.41
CA THR A 222 -18.62 -5.35 -14.88
C THR A 222 -17.89 -5.28 -13.56
N LEU A 223 -18.10 -6.25 -12.67
CA LEU A 223 -17.39 -6.35 -11.39
C LEU A 223 -15.87 -6.50 -11.60
N SER A 224 -15.45 -7.43 -12.46
CA SER A 224 -14.03 -7.66 -12.74
C SER A 224 -13.35 -6.43 -13.34
N GLN A 225 -14.03 -5.71 -14.22
CA GLN A 225 -13.53 -4.47 -14.81
C GLN A 225 -13.40 -3.35 -13.75
N MET A 226 -14.36 -3.23 -12.83
CA MET A 226 -14.27 -2.27 -11.71
C MET A 226 -13.08 -2.59 -10.79
N ILE A 227 -12.90 -3.86 -10.43
CA ILE A 227 -11.75 -4.31 -9.60
C ILE A 227 -10.44 -3.91 -10.28
N ARG A 228 -10.29 -4.20 -11.57
CA ARG A 228 -9.10 -3.89 -12.36
C ARG A 228 -8.81 -2.38 -12.41
N LEU A 229 -9.83 -1.55 -12.60
CA LEU A 229 -9.67 -0.09 -12.57
C LEU A 229 -9.18 0.42 -11.21
N VAL A 230 -9.67 -0.15 -10.11
CA VAL A 230 -9.24 0.22 -8.75
C VAL A 230 -7.81 -0.28 -8.47
N GLU A 231 -7.44 -1.46 -8.95
CA GLU A 231 -6.08 -1.99 -8.86
C GLU A 231 -5.07 -1.11 -9.61
N ASP A 232 -5.38 -0.74 -10.85
CA ASP A 232 -4.54 0.13 -11.69
C ASP A 232 -4.36 1.51 -11.05
N ALA A 233 -5.44 2.09 -10.53
CA ALA A 233 -5.38 3.37 -9.79
C ALA A 233 -4.56 3.30 -8.50
N SER A 234 -4.51 2.13 -7.85
CA SER A 234 -3.72 1.92 -6.61
C SER A 234 -2.24 1.63 -6.87
N ALA A 235 -1.90 1.20 -8.09
CA ALA A 235 -0.53 0.90 -8.51
C ALA A 235 0.25 2.13 -9.01
N SER A 236 -0.48 3.21 -9.36
CA SER A 236 0.09 4.51 -9.78
C SER A 236 0.51 5.35 -8.59
#